data_09f66363eb188c1846b50316c9abe0bc
#
_entry.id   09f66363eb188c1846b50316c9abe0bc
#
_cell.length_a   1.000
_cell.length_b   1.000
_cell.length_c   1.000
_cell.angle_alpha   90.00
_cell.angle_beta   90.00
_cell.angle_gamma   90.00
#
_symmetry.space_group_name_H-M   'P 1'
#
loop_
_entity.id
_entity.type
_entity.pdbx_description
1 polymer ?
#
loop_
_entity_poly.entity_id
_entity_poly.type
_entity_poly.pdbx_seq_one_letter_code
_entity_poly.pdbx_strand_id
1 'polypeptide(L)'
;MADTIPSSHASDAAAEDPYLWLEDVEGDAALSWVRGQNERSLAELQADPNYAAYEKAAVEALTSAERIPYGTIREGMVYNFWQDDTHVRGLWRRTSLESYANDAPEWEIVLDFDQLAETEGKNWVYKGADCFRPKGSDAGYKCMVSLSNGGKDAVIRREFDLSTKQFVEDGFVTPEAKQGGAWASPDTLLIATDWGEGTLTASGYPFIVKRWERGAPLESAEELIRGEAKDVGVWPMALELEDGRILQGAAQADTFFTTRYWWFPEGETDPVRWPIPPKSSPEGVYQGQLLVSLQEDWAPA
;
A
#
# COMPACT_ATOMS: atom_id res chain seq x y z
N MET A 1 -59.83 5.71 -34.82
CA MET A 1 -58.93 4.53 -34.90
C MET A 1 -57.58 5.05 -34.54
N ALA A 2 -57.12 4.74 -33.36
CA ALA A 2 -55.80 5.15 -32.86
C ALA A 2 -54.90 3.92 -32.99
N ASP A 3 -53.87 4.02 -33.86
CA ASP A 3 -52.87 2.98 -34.04
C ASP A 3 -51.91 2.97 -32.84
N THR A 4 -51.94 1.86 -32.13
CA THR A 4 -51.04 1.56 -31.03
C THR A 4 -49.74 1.03 -31.58
N ILE A 5 -48.63 1.78 -31.40
CA ILE A 5 -47.27 1.32 -31.75
C ILE A 5 -46.81 0.37 -30.60
N PRO A 6 -46.43 -0.87 -30.90
CA PRO A 6 -45.83 -1.76 -29.90
C PRO A 6 -44.39 -1.29 -29.56
N SER A 7 -44.14 -0.97 -28.30
CA SER A 7 -42.79 -0.76 -27.78
C SER A 7 -42.07 -2.11 -27.76
N SER A 8 -41.15 -2.32 -28.67
CA SER A 8 -40.17 -3.41 -28.59
C SER A 8 -39.08 -3.03 -27.61
N HIS A 9 -39.22 -3.47 -26.36
CA HIS A 9 -38.08 -3.58 -25.48
C HIS A 9 -37.20 -4.76 -25.98
N ALA A 10 -36.30 -4.48 -26.91
CA ALA A 10 -35.17 -5.35 -27.12
C ALA A 10 -34.29 -5.25 -25.87
N SER A 11 -34.24 -6.31 -25.08
CA SER A 11 -33.19 -6.50 -24.10
C SER A 11 -31.89 -6.60 -24.87
N ASP A 12 -31.07 -5.55 -24.86
CA ASP A 12 -29.64 -5.64 -25.16
C ASP A 12 -29.05 -6.61 -24.14
N ALA A 13 -28.99 -7.90 -24.51
CA ALA A 13 -28.08 -8.81 -23.87
C ALA A 13 -26.69 -8.24 -24.15
N ALA A 14 -26.03 -7.68 -23.15
CA ALA A 14 -24.64 -7.28 -23.25
C ALA A 14 -23.88 -8.46 -23.85
N ALA A 15 -23.18 -8.22 -24.96
CA ALA A 15 -22.39 -9.25 -25.58
C ALA A 15 -21.42 -9.78 -24.52
N GLU A 16 -21.47 -11.09 -24.26
CA GLU A 16 -20.63 -11.75 -23.29
C GLU A 16 -19.17 -11.47 -23.68
N ASP A 17 -18.36 -10.91 -22.77
CA ASP A 17 -16.97 -10.59 -23.04
C ASP A 17 -16.21 -11.89 -23.38
N PRO A 18 -15.70 -12.07 -24.61
CA PRO A 18 -15.00 -13.29 -25.02
C PRO A 18 -13.62 -13.43 -24.35
N TYR A 19 -13.17 -12.44 -23.59
CA TYR A 19 -11.85 -12.37 -22.96
C TYR A 19 -11.87 -12.55 -21.45
N LEU A 20 -13.01 -12.83 -20.82
CA LEU A 20 -13.11 -13.07 -19.37
C LEU A 20 -12.11 -14.11 -18.86
N TRP A 21 -11.72 -15.10 -19.68
CA TRP A 21 -10.71 -16.09 -19.31
C TRP A 21 -9.31 -15.51 -19.08
N LEU A 22 -9.03 -14.26 -19.54
CA LEU A 22 -7.78 -13.55 -19.24
C LEU A 22 -7.73 -12.99 -17.83
N GLU A 23 -8.87 -12.92 -17.13
CA GLU A 23 -8.94 -12.49 -15.73
C GLU A 23 -8.38 -13.55 -14.75
N ASP A 24 -8.22 -14.80 -15.20
CA ASP A 24 -7.56 -15.84 -14.43
C ASP A 24 -6.03 -15.60 -14.43
N VAL A 25 -5.57 -14.86 -13.42
CA VAL A 25 -4.19 -14.39 -13.29
C VAL A 25 -3.16 -15.53 -13.27
N GLU A 26 -3.52 -16.69 -12.73
CA GLU A 26 -2.66 -17.88 -12.61
C GLU A 26 -3.02 -18.96 -13.65
N GLY A 27 -4.01 -18.70 -14.49
CA GLY A 27 -4.54 -19.66 -15.48
C GLY A 27 -3.54 -19.98 -16.59
N ASP A 28 -3.29 -21.25 -16.85
CA ASP A 28 -2.36 -21.70 -17.90
C ASP A 28 -2.68 -21.13 -19.28
N ALA A 29 -3.96 -21.01 -19.62
CA ALA A 29 -4.42 -20.47 -20.90
C ALA A 29 -4.10 -18.97 -21.03
N ALA A 30 -4.42 -18.19 -19.99
CA ALA A 30 -4.13 -16.75 -19.91
C ALA A 30 -2.63 -16.50 -19.98
N LEU A 31 -1.85 -17.20 -19.16
CA LEU A 31 -0.38 -17.07 -19.13
C LEU A 31 0.26 -17.50 -20.46
N SER A 32 -0.25 -18.53 -21.12
CA SER A 32 0.24 -18.95 -22.44
C SER A 32 -0.02 -17.89 -23.50
N TRP A 33 -1.21 -17.30 -23.50
CA TRP A 33 -1.56 -16.21 -24.43
C TRP A 33 -0.67 -14.98 -24.19
N VAL A 34 -0.47 -14.57 -22.92
CA VAL A 34 0.39 -13.44 -22.54
C VAL A 34 1.82 -13.67 -23.03
N ARG A 35 2.39 -14.87 -22.83
CA ARG A 35 3.73 -15.22 -23.34
C ARG A 35 3.83 -15.04 -24.85
N GLY A 36 2.85 -15.53 -25.61
CA GLY A 36 2.83 -15.36 -27.07
C GLY A 36 2.68 -13.90 -27.51
N GLN A 37 1.94 -13.06 -26.76
CA GLN A 37 1.90 -11.61 -27.02
C GLN A 37 3.24 -10.95 -26.75
N ASN A 38 3.88 -11.30 -25.61
CA ASN A 38 5.18 -10.75 -25.23
C ASN A 38 6.27 -11.11 -26.24
N GLU A 39 6.31 -12.35 -26.72
CA GLU A 39 7.25 -12.77 -27.79
C GLU A 39 7.12 -11.90 -29.04
N ARG A 40 5.89 -11.64 -29.51
CA ARG A 40 5.66 -10.78 -30.67
C ARG A 40 6.06 -9.34 -30.43
N SER A 41 5.67 -8.77 -29.28
CA SER A 41 5.99 -7.38 -28.93
C SER A 41 7.48 -7.18 -28.76
N LEU A 42 8.15 -8.10 -28.07
CA LEU A 42 9.60 -8.04 -27.88
C LEU A 42 10.36 -8.18 -29.19
N ALA A 43 9.93 -9.09 -30.07
CA ALA A 43 10.56 -9.25 -31.39
C ALA A 43 10.48 -7.96 -32.24
N GLU A 44 9.34 -7.26 -32.18
CA GLU A 44 9.16 -5.98 -32.87
C GLU A 44 10.01 -4.86 -32.23
N LEU A 45 9.96 -4.70 -30.91
CA LEU A 45 10.70 -3.65 -30.19
C LEU A 45 12.22 -3.85 -30.30
N GLN A 46 12.69 -5.09 -30.13
CA GLN A 46 14.14 -5.41 -30.21
C GLN A 46 14.72 -5.35 -31.62
N ALA A 47 13.86 -5.31 -32.66
CA ALA A 47 14.28 -5.07 -34.02
C ALA A 47 14.66 -3.60 -34.30
N ASP A 48 14.27 -2.67 -33.41
CA ASP A 48 14.69 -1.25 -33.51
C ASP A 48 16.23 -1.17 -33.26
N PRO A 49 17.00 -0.53 -34.16
CA PRO A 49 18.45 -0.44 -34.03
C PRO A 49 18.92 0.31 -32.79
N ASN A 50 18.05 1.11 -32.16
CA ASN A 50 18.39 1.87 -30.94
C ASN A 50 18.00 1.12 -29.66
N TYR A 51 17.25 0.00 -29.73
CA TYR A 51 16.75 -0.70 -28.55
C TYR A 51 17.85 -1.04 -27.56
N ALA A 52 18.93 -1.70 -28.04
CA ALA A 52 20.04 -2.12 -27.18
C ALA A 52 20.77 -0.92 -26.51
N ALA A 53 20.86 0.22 -27.20
CA ALA A 53 21.45 1.43 -26.64
C ALA A 53 20.56 2.04 -25.55
N TYR A 54 19.23 2.06 -25.74
CA TYR A 54 18.29 2.56 -24.74
C TYR A 54 18.21 1.62 -23.52
N GLU A 55 18.16 0.31 -23.74
CA GLU A 55 18.20 -0.67 -22.67
C GLU A 55 19.46 -0.52 -21.80
N LYS A 56 20.64 -0.43 -22.45
CA LYS A 56 21.89 -0.21 -21.75
C LYS A 56 21.87 1.09 -20.93
N ALA A 57 21.45 2.19 -21.53
CA ALA A 57 21.38 3.49 -20.84
C ALA A 57 20.40 3.45 -19.66
N ALA A 58 19.26 2.76 -19.80
CA ALA A 58 18.29 2.58 -18.71
C ALA A 58 18.89 1.76 -17.56
N VAL A 59 19.57 0.65 -17.86
CA VAL A 59 20.23 -0.18 -16.84
C VAL A 59 21.33 0.64 -16.13
N GLU A 60 22.20 1.33 -16.86
CA GLU A 60 23.25 2.18 -16.27
C GLU A 60 22.65 3.26 -15.35
N ALA A 61 21.56 3.90 -15.75
CA ALA A 61 20.89 4.91 -14.92
C ALA A 61 20.27 4.30 -13.65
N LEU A 62 19.61 3.14 -13.77
CA LEU A 62 18.94 2.46 -12.66
C LEU A 62 19.91 1.84 -11.65
N THR A 63 21.11 1.44 -12.10
CA THR A 63 22.13 0.82 -11.25
C THR A 63 23.23 1.80 -10.80
N SER A 64 23.13 3.09 -11.19
CA SER A 64 24.15 4.09 -10.84
C SER A 64 24.29 4.27 -9.34
N ALA A 65 25.53 4.26 -8.86
CA ALA A 65 25.88 4.56 -7.48
C ALA A 65 25.87 6.08 -7.16
N GLU A 66 25.78 6.95 -8.19
CA GLU A 66 25.77 8.41 -8.04
C GLU A 66 24.38 8.98 -7.71
N ARG A 67 23.38 8.12 -7.52
CA ARG A 67 22.03 8.55 -7.15
C ARG A 67 22.00 9.13 -5.75
N ILE A 68 21.16 10.19 -5.54
CA ILE A 68 20.93 10.74 -4.21
C ILE A 68 20.16 9.71 -3.37
N PRO A 69 20.68 9.30 -2.20
CA PRO A 69 20.03 8.32 -1.35
C PRO A 69 18.93 8.98 -0.49
N TYR A 70 17.81 9.38 -1.10
CA TYR A 70 16.68 9.94 -0.37
C TYR A 70 16.21 8.99 0.73
N GLY A 71 15.82 9.55 1.88
CA GLY A 71 15.39 8.74 3.01
C GLY A 71 14.39 9.44 3.93
N THR A 72 13.85 8.67 4.86
CA THR A 72 12.96 9.15 5.92
C THR A 72 13.74 9.30 7.21
N ILE A 73 13.64 10.46 7.86
CA ILE A 73 14.29 10.71 9.15
C ILE A 73 13.42 10.17 10.28
N ARG A 74 14.00 9.32 11.13
CA ARG A 74 13.40 8.82 12.37
C ARG A 74 14.46 8.92 13.47
N GLU A 75 14.25 9.77 14.46
CA GLU A 75 15.12 9.92 15.65
C GLU A 75 16.62 10.07 15.34
N GLY A 76 16.94 11.00 14.45
CA GLY A 76 18.32 11.26 14.09
C GLY A 76 18.97 10.20 13.18
N MET A 77 18.22 9.17 12.78
CA MET A 77 18.63 8.20 11.78
C MET A 77 17.89 8.47 10.45
N VAL A 78 18.58 8.36 9.35
CA VAL A 78 18.06 8.41 7.97
C VAL A 78 17.90 6.99 7.47
N TYR A 79 16.67 6.59 7.15
CA TYR A 79 16.34 5.30 6.56
C TYR A 79 16.17 5.45 5.05
N ASN A 80 16.82 4.60 4.28
CA ASN A 80 16.82 4.64 2.82
C ASN A 80 16.59 3.26 2.23
N PHE A 81 15.85 3.18 1.13
CA PHE A 81 15.81 2.01 0.27
C PHE A 81 16.80 2.20 -0.87
N TRP A 82 17.70 1.23 -1.08
CA TRP A 82 18.76 1.31 -2.05
C TRP A 82 18.81 0.07 -2.92
N GLN A 83 19.00 0.28 -4.22
CA GLN A 83 19.25 -0.77 -5.20
C GLN A 83 20.53 -0.41 -5.99
N ASP A 84 21.30 -1.41 -6.35
CA ASP A 84 22.48 -1.31 -7.22
C ASP A 84 22.63 -2.59 -8.05
N ASP A 85 23.74 -2.75 -8.74
CA ASP A 85 24.06 -3.92 -9.56
C ASP A 85 24.27 -5.21 -8.74
N THR A 86 24.57 -5.08 -7.46
CA THR A 86 24.80 -6.20 -6.53
C THR A 86 23.50 -6.54 -5.76
N HIS A 87 22.75 -5.51 -5.37
CA HIS A 87 21.51 -5.65 -4.59
C HIS A 87 20.31 -5.30 -5.48
N VAL A 88 19.97 -6.21 -6.38
CA VAL A 88 18.92 -5.99 -7.40
C VAL A 88 17.53 -5.85 -6.79
N ARG A 89 17.25 -6.61 -5.70
CA ARG A 89 15.99 -6.50 -4.95
C ARG A 89 16.04 -5.38 -3.92
N GLY A 90 17.23 -4.98 -3.53
CA GLY A 90 17.51 -3.81 -2.73
C GLY A 90 17.77 -4.07 -1.25
N LEU A 91 18.23 -3.02 -0.62
CA LEU A 91 18.54 -2.95 0.80
C LEU A 91 17.64 -1.91 1.47
N TRP A 92 17.02 -2.25 2.58
CA TRP A 92 16.58 -1.25 3.53
C TRP A 92 17.74 -0.99 4.48
N ARG A 93 18.23 0.24 4.51
CA ARG A 93 19.44 0.62 5.24
C ARG A 93 19.23 1.91 6.01
N ARG A 94 20.07 2.18 7.00
CA ARG A 94 20.02 3.41 7.78
C ARG A 94 21.42 3.97 8.04
N THR A 95 21.48 5.26 8.32
CA THR A 95 22.70 5.94 8.77
C THR A 95 22.32 7.03 9.77
N SER A 96 23.26 7.52 10.58
CA SER A 96 23.00 8.69 11.44
C SER A 96 22.84 9.95 10.58
N LEU A 97 22.11 10.93 11.09
CA LEU A 97 21.95 12.22 10.41
C LEU A 97 23.30 12.93 10.23
N GLU A 98 24.22 12.78 11.18
CA GLU A 98 25.57 13.31 11.11
C GLU A 98 26.37 12.63 9.98
N SER A 99 26.34 11.30 9.88
CA SER A 99 26.98 10.55 8.80
C SER A 99 26.37 10.89 7.43
N TYR A 100 25.04 11.01 7.37
CA TYR A 100 24.31 11.37 6.14
C TYR A 100 24.73 12.73 5.56
N ALA A 101 25.15 13.66 6.42
CA ALA A 101 25.62 14.98 5.99
C ALA A 101 27.03 14.98 5.36
N ASN A 102 27.74 13.85 5.38
CA ASN A 102 29.04 13.69 4.76
C ASN A 102 28.93 13.21 3.31
N ASP A 103 29.97 13.44 2.52
CA ASP A 103 30.04 13.00 1.11
C ASP A 103 29.98 11.47 0.95
N ALA A 104 30.37 10.71 1.98
CA ALA A 104 30.38 9.24 2.00
C ALA A 104 29.75 8.71 3.30
N PRO A 105 28.40 8.65 3.38
CA PRO A 105 27.73 8.14 4.55
C PRO A 105 28.02 6.66 4.83
N GLU A 106 28.19 6.32 6.11
CA GLU A 106 28.29 4.93 6.56
C GLU A 106 26.91 4.32 6.75
N TRP A 107 26.55 3.35 5.93
CA TRP A 107 25.23 2.71 5.94
C TRP A 107 25.24 1.40 6.72
N GLU A 108 24.30 1.25 7.63
CA GLU A 108 23.97 0.00 8.32
C GLU A 108 22.79 -0.68 7.60
N ILE A 109 22.93 -1.97 7.24
CA ILE A 109 21.84 -2.74 6.65
C ILE A 109 20.81 -3.06 7.73
N VAL A 110 19.55 -2.74 7.46
CA VAL A 110 18.38 -3.08 8.27
C VAL A 110 17.76 -4.38 7.78
N LEU A 111 17.51 -4.48 6.46
CA LEU A 111 16.98 -5.68 5.82
C LEU A 111 17.52 -5.78 4.39
N ASP A 112 18.06 -6.96 4.05
CA ASP A 112 18.51 -7.31 2.71
C ASP A 112 17.44 -8.14 2.02
N PHE A 113 16.83 -7.60 0.94
CA PHE A 113 15.74 -8.26 0.22
C PHE A 113 16.23 -9.34 -0.75
N ASP A 114 17.49 -9.27 -1.22
CA ASP A 114 18.09 -10.33 -2.04
C ASP A 114 18.33 -11.57 -1.17
N GLN A 115 18.90 -11.40 0.03
CA GLN A 115 19.08 -12.48 0.99
C GLN A 115 17.75 -13.07 1.47
N LEU A 116 16.73 -12.21 1.74
CA LEU A 116 15.40 -12.67 2.15
C LEU A 116 14.74 -13.51 1.05
N ALA A 117 14.83 -13.05 -0.21
CA ALA A 117 14.28 -13.73 -1.36
C ALA A 117 14.93 -15.10 -1.59
N GLU A 118 16.26 -15.19 -1.46
CA GLU A 118 17.00 -16.44 -1.56
C GLU A 118 16.60 -17.41 -0.45
N THR A 119 16.56 -16.95 0.81
CA THR A 119 16.24 -17.77 1.98
C THR A 119 14.83 -18.34 1.92
N GLU A 120 13.87 -17.57 1.45
CA GLU A 120 12.44 -17.95 1.40
C GLU A 120 12.02 -18.55 0.06
N GLY A 121 12.90 -18.53 -0.96
CA GLY A 121 12.59 -19.01 -2.32
C GLY A 121 11.46 -18.23 -2.98
N LYS A 122 11.38 -16.91 -2.72
CA LYS A 122 10.32 -16.00 -3.20
C LYS A 122 10.91 -14.85 -4.01
N ASN A 123 10.12 -14.32 -4.95
CA ASN A 123 10.52 -13.14 -5.72
C ASN A 123 10.10 -11.84 -4.99
N TRP A 124 10.66 -11.60 -3.81
CA TRP A 124 10.28 -10.46 -2.99
C TRP A 124 10.65 -9.13 -3.62
N VAL A 125 9.67 -8.22 -3.67
CA VAL A 125 9.81 -6.80 -4.01
C VAL A 125 9.31 -5.99 -2.82
N TYR A 126 10.15 -5.11 -2.31
CA TYR A 126 9.80 -4.21 -1.22
C TYR A 126 8.76 -3.17 -1.67
N LYS A 127 7.67 -3.02 -0.94
CA LYS A 127 6.58 -2.08 -1.22
C LYS A 127 6.40 -1.03 -0.11
N GLY A 128 7.35 -0.94 0.82
CA GLY A 128 7.34 0.03 1.91
C GLY A 128 7.25 -0.58 3.30
N ALA A 129 7.36 0.26 4.30
CA ALA A 129 7.23 -0.11 5.70
C ALA A 129 6.53 1.01 6.50
N ASP A 130 5.46 0.64 7.20
CA ASP A 130 4.74 1.54 8.12
C ASP A 130 5.22 1.28 9.54
N CYS A 131 5.98 2.23 10.07
CA CYS A 131 6.64 2.07 11.36
C CYS A 131 5.96 2.89 12.45
N PHE A 132 5.87 2.30 13.61
CA PHE A 132 5.25 2.89 14.80
C PHE A 132 6.13 2.68 16.05
N ARG A 133 6.12 3.67 16.91
CA ARG A 133 6.63 3.64 18.26
C ARG A 133 5.81 4.62 19.10
N PRO A 134 5.31 4.22 20.27
CA PRO A 134 4.62 5.15 21.16
C PRO A 134 5.51 6.33 21.50
N LYS A 135 4.97 7.54 21.45
CA LYS A 135 5.68 8.77 21.78
C LYS A 135 6.20 8.74 23.22
N GLY A 136 7.46 9.13 23.40
CA GLY A 136 8.12 9.09 24.70
C GLY A 136 8.48 7.69 25.22
N SER A 137 8.29 6.64 24.41
CA SER A 137 8.70 5.28 24.74
C SER A 137 10.17 5.05 24.39
N ASP A 138 10.89 4.30 25.23
CA ASP A 138 12.22 3.78 24.94
C ASP A 138 12.18 2.49 24.09
N ALA A 139 11.00 1.97 23.77
CA ALA A 139 10.83 0.82 22.90
C ALA A 139 11.33 1.12 21.47
N GLY A 140 11.90 0.13 20.82
CA GLY A 140 12.24 0.23 19.40
C GLY A 140 11.00 0.35 18.50
N TYR A 141 11.19 0.86 17.27
CA TYR A 141 10.13 0.86 16.26
C TYR A 141 9.73 -0.54 15.85
N LYS A 142 8.43 -0.78 15.75
CA LYS A 142 7.83 -1.91 15.05
C LYS A 142 7.31 -1.44 13.70
N CYS A 143 7.56 -2.21 12.66
CA CYS A 143 7.16 -1.83 11.31
C CYS A 143 6.37 -2.97 10.65
N MET A 144 5.27 -2.65 9.96
CA MET A 144 4.66 -3.56 9.01
C MET A 144 5.37 -3.41 7.67
N VAL A 145 6.24 -4.37 7.35
CA VAL A 145 6.95 -4.44 6.08
C VAL A 145 6.06 -5.07 5.03
N SER A 146 5.83 -4.37 3.93
CA SER A 146 5.03 -4.83 2.80
C SER A 146 5.91 -5.48 1.74
N LEU A 147 5.65 -6.74 1.42
CA LEU A 147 6.41 -7.56 0.49
C LEU A 147 5.48 -8.10 -0.61
N SER A 148 5.81 -7.82 -1.87
CA SER A 148 5.09 -8.36 -3.03
C SER A 148 5.88 -9.48 -3.68
N ASN A 149 5.25 -10.62 -3.93
CA ASN A 149 5.87 -11.70 -4.68
C ASN A 149 5.74 -11.43 -6.18
N GLY A 150 6.84 -10.99 -6.81
CA GLY A 150 6.88 -10.65 -8.24
C GLY A 150 6.50 -9.20 -8.58
N GLY A 151 6.25 -8.33 -7.58
CA GLY A 151 6.02 -6.90 -7.81
C GLY A 151 4.59 -6.49 -8.11
N LYS A 152 3.61 -7.41 -8.01
CA LYS A 152 2.18 -7.12 -8.16
C LYS A 152 1.65 -6.18 -7.08
N ASP A 153 0.41 -5.68 -7.21
CA ASP A 153 -0.23 -4.80 -6.23
C ASP A 153 -0.55 -5.51 -4.91
N ALA A 154 -0.79 -6.81 -4.96
CA ALA A 154 -0.98 -7.61 -3.77
C ALA A 154 0.33 -7.77 -3.00
N VAL A 155 0.24 -7.64 -1.69
CA VAL A 155 1.36 -7.76 -0.75
C VAL A 155 1.00 -8.69 0.40
N ILE A 156 1.99 -9.31 1.01
CA ILE A 156 1.93 -9.73 2.41
C ILE A 156 2.52 -8.62 3.27
N ARG A 157 2.04 -8.47 4.50
CA ARG A 157 2.63 -7.54 5.47
C ARG A 157 3.09 -8.32 6.68
N ARG A 158 4.32 -8.06 7.11
CA ARG A 158 4.95 -8.78 8.22
C ARG A 158 5.52 -7.79 9.21
N GLU A 159 5.28 -8.04 10.49
CA GLU A 159 5.85 -7.22 11.56
C GLU A 159 7.36 -7.44 11.66
N PHE A 160 8.09 -6.33 11.73
CA PHE A 160 9.54 -6.27 11.80
C PHE A 160 9.99 -5.35 12.92
N ASP A 161 10.93 -5.78 13.73
CA ASP A 161 11.53 -4.99 14.81
C ASP A 161 12.82 -4.31 14.33
N LEU A 162 12.82 -2.97 14.28
CA LEU A 162 13.99 -2.19 13.86
C LEU A 162 15.18 -2.28 14.83
N SER A 163 14.95 -2.61 16.11
CA SER A 163 16.03 -2.72 17.09
C SER A 163 16.80 -4.03 16.95
N THR A 164 16.10 -5.13 16.74
CA THR A 164 16.72 -6.44 16.51
C THR A 164 17.03 -6.69 15.03
N LYS A 165 16.44 -5.93 14.13
CA LYS A 165 16.50 -6.11 12.66
C LYS A 165 16.02 -7.50 12.23
N GLN A 166 14.90 -7.95 12.82
CA GLN A 166 14.31 -9.25 12.54
C GLN A 166 12.78 -9.15 12.44
N PHE A 167 12.19 -10.06 11.67
CA PHE A 167 10.75 -10.27 11.71
C PHE A 167 10.35 -10.80 13.09
N VAL A 168 9.23 -10.31 13.62
CA VAL A 168 8.72 -10.71 14.94
C VAL A 168 8.06 -12.09 14.78
N GLU A 169 8.49 -13.09 15.57
CA GLU A 169 8.06 -14.50 15.43
C GLU A 169 6.55 -14.67 15.57
N ASP A 170 5.95 -14.12 16.61
CA ASP A 170 4.49 -14.12 16.84
C ASP A 170 3.86 -12.75 16.54
N GLY A 171 4.46 -12.00 15.61
CA GLY A 171 4.01 -10.69 15.20
C GLY A 171 2.82 -10.72 14.24
N PHE A 172 2.35 -9.53 13.87
CA PHE A 172 1.32 -9.41 12.86
C PHE A 172 1.83 -9.89 11.49
N VAL A 173 1.07 -10.79 10.86
CA VAL A 173 1.31 -11.28 9.51
C VAL A 173 -0.02 -11.36 8.77
N THR A 174 -0.11 -10.75 7.59
CA THR A 174 -1.31 -10.77 6.76
C THR A 174 -1.14 -11.71 5.58
N PRO A 175 -2.22 -12.34 5.08
CA PRO A 175 -2.20 -13.05 3.80
C PRO A 175 -1.95 -12.09 2.63
N GLU A 176 -1.60 -12.65 1.47
CA GLU A 176 -1.43 -11.87 0.26
C GLU A 176 -2.76 -11.31 -0.23
N ALA A 177 -2.85 -9.98 -0.31
CA ALA A 177 -4.00 -9.24 -0.84
C ALA A 177 -3.59 -7.82 -1.23
N LYS A 178 -4.43 -7.11 -1.98
CA LYS A 178 -4.41 -5.66 -2.02
C LYS A 178 -4.91 -5.18 -0.67
N GLN A 179 -4.08 -4.47 0.08
CA GLN A 179 -4.37 -4.18 1.48
C GLN A 179 -3.70 -2.90 1.97
N GLY A 180 -4.20 -2.35 3.04
CA GLY A 180 -3.64 -1.23 3.77
C GLY A 180 -3.74 -1.44 5.27
N GLY A 181 -2.89 -0.77 6.05
CA GLY A 181 -2.93 -0.86 7.50
C GLY A 181 -2.34 0.37 8.15
N ALA A 182 -2.75 0.64 9.38
CA ALA A 182 -2.22 1.70 10.20
C ALA A 182 -2.12 1.21 11.66
N TRP A 183 -1.09 1.66 12.37
CA TRP A 183 -0.93 1.33 13.77
C TRP A 183 -1.86 2.18 14.65
N ALA A 184 -2.73 1.54 15.40
CA ALA A 184 -3.56 2.19 16.41
C ALA A 184 -2.88 2.18 17.80
N SER A 185 -2.07 1.16 18.07
CA SER A 185 -1.23 1.01 19.27
C SER A 185 -0.13 -0.02 18.98
N PRO A 186 0.82 -0.28 19.92
CA PRO A 186 1.78 -1.38 19.75
C PRO A 186 1.13 -2.76 19.56
N ASP A 187 -0.10 -2.93 20.04
CA ASP A 187 -0.82 -4.20 20.05
C ASP A 187 -2.09 -4.20 19.20
N THR A 188 -2.32 -3.12 18.45
CA THR A 188 -3.54 -2.96 17.64
C THR A 188 -3.24 -2.40 16.26
N LEU A 189 -3.70 -3.08 15.22
CA LEU A 189 -3.69 -2.58 13.84
C LEU A 189 -5.11 -2.26 13.36
N LEU A 190 -5.24 -1.16 12.64
CA LEU A 190 -6.37 -0.96 11.72
C LEU A 190 -5.96 -1.56 10.38
N ILE A 191 -6.79 -2.41 9.82
CA ILE A 191 -6.45 -3.13 8.58
C ILE A 191 -7.63 -3.19 7.62
N ALA A 192 -7.34 -2.97 6.34
CA ALA A 192 -8.23 -3.23 5.21
C ALA A 192 -7.54 -4.25 4.30
N THR A 193 -8.16 -5.39 4.08
CA THR A 193 -7.64 -6.49 3.29
C THR A 193 -8.78 -7.26 2.63
N ASP A 194 -8.48 -8.37 1.97
CA ASP A 194 -9.50 -9.32 1.52
C ASP A 194 -10.06 -10.09 2.73
N TRP A 195 -11.34 -9.88 3.02
CA TRP A 195 -12.08 -10.57 4.09
C TRP A 195 -12.93 -11.74 3.58
N GLY A 196 -12.79 -12.10 2.30
CA GLY A 196 -13.54 -13.15 1.64
C GLY A 196 -14.55 -12.63 0.62
N GLU A 197 -15.44 -13.50 0.16
CA GLU A 197 -16.39 -13.21 -0.90
C GLU A 197 -17.23 -11.96 -0.62
N GLY A 198 -17.30 -11.05 -1.61
CA GLY A 198 -18.11 -9.83 -1.53
C GLY A 198 -17.52 -8.70 -0.68
N THR A 199 -16.22 -8.78 -0.33
CA THR A 199 -15.55 -7.78 0.52
C THR A 199 -14.53 -6.91 -0.23
N LEU A 200 -14.40 -7.12 -1.54
CA LEU A 200 -13.54 -6.34 -2.42
C LEU A 200 -14.37 -5.57 -3.46
N THR A 201 -13.84 -4.44 -3.90
CA THR A 201 -14.36 -3.69 -5.03
C THR A 201 -14.15 -4.46 -6.34
N ALA A 202 -14.76 -4.02 -7.45
CA ALA A 202 -14.54 -4.61 -8.77
C ALA A 202 -13.07 -4.60 -9.21
N SER A 203 -12.25 -3.67 -8.68
CA SER A 203 -10.81 -3.59 -8.93
C SER A 203 -9.97 -4.41 -7.94
N GLY A 204 -10.60 -5.18 -7.05
CA GLY A 204 -9.93 -6.02 -6.05
C GLY A 204 -9.34 -5.25 -4.87
N TYR A 205 -9.75 -4.00 -4.63
CA TYR A 205 -9.34 -3.24 -3.45
C TYR A 205 -10.30 -3.45 -2.27
N PRO A 206 -9.82 -3.42 -1.02
CA PRO A 206 -10.67 -3.56 0.14
C PRO A 206 -11.56 -2.33 0.35
N PHE A 207 -12.79 -2.55 0.84
CA PHE A 207 -13.69 -1.47 1.26
C PHE A 207 -14.21 -1.62 2.70
N ILE A 208 -13.55 -2.48 3.50
CA ILE A 208 -13.88 -2.72 4.91
C ILE A 208 -12.62 -2.54 5.73
N VAL A 209 -12.67 -1.65 6.73
CA VAL A 209 -11.61 -1.49 7.73
C VAL A 209 -12.02 -2.19 9.01
N LYS A 210 -11.12 -3.00 9.55
CA LYS A 210 -11.29 -3.68 10.83
C LYS A 210 -10.16 -3.35 11.79
N ARG A 211 -10.44 -3.50 13.09
CA ARG A 211 -9.47 -3.45 14.20
C ARG A 211 -9.01 -4.84 14.53
N TRP A 212 -7.72 -5.06 14.49
CA TRP A 212 -7.09 -6.34 14.76
C TRP A 212 -6.14 -6.26 15.96
N GLU A 213 -6.43 -7.04 16.99
CA GLU A 213 -5.65 -7.10 18.21
C GLU A 213 -4.54 -8.15 18.12
N ARG A 214 -3.39 -7.84 18.73
CA ARG A 214 -2.25 -8.77 18.80
C ARG A 214 -2.65 -10.10 19.40
N GLY A 215 -2.18 -11.17 18.78
CA GLY A 215 -2.45 -12.53 19.23
C GLY A 215 -3.86 -13.07 18.96
N ALA A 216 -4.76 -12.22 18.44
CA ALA A 216 -6.06 -12.67 17.97
C ALA A 216 -5.99 -13.16 16.51
N PRO A 217 -6.79 -14.16 16.11
CA PRO A 217 -6.93 -14.53 14.71
C PRO A 217 -7.40 -13.33 13.85
N LEU A 218 -6.85 -13.19 12.65
CA LEU A 218 -7.21 -12.08 11.74
C LEU A 218 -8.72 -12.05 11.44
N GLU A 219 -9.34 -13.20 11.30
CA GLU A 219 -10.78 -13.36 11.01
C GLU A 219 -11.68 -12.83 12.13
N SER A 220 -11.14 -12.74 13.37
CA SER A 220 -11.86 -12.20 14.53
C SER A 220 -11.79 -10.67 14.64
N ALA A 221 -11.11 -9.99 13.71
CA ALA A 221 -10.98 -8.54 13.72
C ALA A 221 -12.33 -7.84 13.66
N GLU A 222 -12.51 -6.82 14.52
CA GLU A 222 -13.73 -6.03 14.66
C GLU A 222 -13.94 -5.09 13.48
N GLU A 223 -15.10 -5.14 12.83
CA GLU A 223 -15.44 -4.21 11.75
C GLU A 223 -15.73 -2.81 12.30
N LEU A 224 -15.01 -1.80 11.76
CA LEU A 224 -15.15 -0.40 12.16
C LEU A 224 -15.93 0.42 11.15
N ILE A 225 -15.71 0.18 9.87
CA ILE A 225 -16.39 0.86 8.77
C ILE A 225 -16.42 -0.02 7.54
N ARG A 226 -17.53 0.10 6.81
CA ARG A 226 -17.75 -0.53 5.51
C ARG A 226 -18.14 0.53 4.50
N GLY A 227 -17.41 0.61 3.39
CA GLY A 227 -17.76 1.36 2.19
C GLY A 227 -18.69 0.57 1.27
N GLU A 228 -18.64 0.88 0.00
CA GLU A 228 -19.44 0.24 -1.04
C GLU A 228 -18.55 -0.44 -2.09
N ALA A 229 -19.01 -1.51 -2.71
CA ALA A 229 -18.26 -2.23 -3.75
C ALA A 229 -17.95 -1.37 -5.00
N LYS A 230 -18.67 -0.26 -5.20
CA LYS A 230 -18.41 0.72 -6.26
C LYS A 230 -17.36 1.76 -5.91
N ASP A 231 -16.94 1.87 -4.62
CA ASP A 231 -15.88 2.77 -4.20
C ASP A 231 -14.55 2.34 -4.83
N VAL A 232 -13.58 3.23 -4.88
CA VAL A 232 -12.21 2.88 -5.23
C VAL A 232 -11.59 2.01 -4.13
N GLY A 233 -11.88 2.35 -2.87
CA GLY A 233 -11.47 1.58 -1.71
C GLY A 233 -11.68 2.33 -0.40
N VAL A 234 -11.47 1.64 0.72
CA VAL A 234 -11.45 2.25 2.06
C VAL A 234 -10.15 1.87 2.76
N TRP A 235 -9.43 2.88 3.23
CA TRP A 235 -8.10 2.72 3.79
C TRP A 235 -8.06 3.15 5.26
N PRO A 236 -7.42 2.39 6.14
CA PRO A 236 -7.25 2.79 7.53
C PRO A 236 -6.32 4.00 7.65
N MET A 237 -6.60 4.84 8.63
CA MET A 237 -5.81 6.01 9.00
C MET A 237 -5.49 6.01 10.48
N ALA A 238 -4.29 6.49 10.82
CA ALA A 238 -3.88 6.76 12.19
C ALA A 238 -3.05 8.04 12.20
N LEU A 239 -3.47 9.03 12.98
CA LEU A 239 -2.74 10.28 13.16
C LEU A 239 -2.30 10.39 14.61
N GLU A 240 -0.98 10.48 14.82
CA GLU A 240 -0.44 10.70 16.16
C GLU A 240 -0.63 12.16 16.59
N LEU A 241 -1.24 12.35 17.75
CA LEU A 241 -1.43 13.65 18.38
C LEU A 241 -0.18 14.05 19.19
N GLU A 242 -0.08 15.32 19.55
CA GLU A 242 1.06 15.84 20.32
C GLU A 242 1.21 15.19 21.70
N ASP A 243 0.12 14.74 22.30
CA ASP A 243 0.09 14.03 23.58
C ASP A 243 0.34 12.52 23.47
N GLY A 244 0.61 12.02 22.26
CA GLY A 244 0.89 10.61 21.98
C GLY A 244 -0.35 9.74 21.77
N ARG A 245 -1.55 10.30 21.89
CA ARG A 245 -2.77 9.56 21.49
C ARG A 245 -2.83 9.40 19.97
N ILE A 246 -3.44 8.33 19.53
CA ILE A 246 -3.64 8.04 18.12
C ILE A 246 -5.11 8.30 17.74
N LEU A 247 -5.31 9.26 16.86
CA LEU A 247 -6.61 9.48 16.23
C LEU A 247 -6.80 8.41 15.14
N GLN A 248 -7.69 7.46 15.42
CA GLN A 248 -7.99 6.34 14.53
C GLN A 248 -9.10 6.73 13.54
N GLY A 249 -8.99 6.29 12.31
CA GLY A 249 -9.98 6.62 11.30
C GLY A 249 -9.84 5.84 10.00
N ALA A 250 -10.58 6.29 8.99
CA ALA A 250 -10.51 5.74 7.64
C ALA A 250 -10.71 6.82 6.57
N ALA A 251 -10.09 6.59 5.42
CA ALA A 251 -10.27 7.33 4.19
C ALA A 251 -11.08 6.47 3.20
N GLN A 252 -12.30 6.87 2.88
CA GLN A 252 -13.16 6.24 1.88
C GLN A 252 -13.04 7.00 0.56
N ALA A 253 -12.32 6.45 -0.40
CA ALA A 253 -12.23 6.99 -1.75
C ALA A 253 -13.46 6.54 -2.55
N ASP A 254 -14.47 7.40 -2.64
CA ASP A 254 -15.69 7.13 -3.41
C ASP A 254 -15.51 7.36 -4.91
N THR A 255 -14.49 8.13 -5.30
CA THR A 255 -14.00 8.25 -6.68
C THR A 255 -12.47 8.43 -6.66
N PHE A 256 -11.82 8.46 -7.85
CA PHE A 256 -10.40 8.80 -7.96
C PHE A 256 -10.06 10.22 -7.50
N PHE A 257 -11.06 11.11 -7.40
CA PHE A 257 -10.85 12.54 -7.14
C PHE A 257 -11.46 12.99 -5.82
N THR A 258 -12.21 12.14 -5.14
CA THR A 258 -12.95 12.49 -3.92
C THR A 258 -12.76 11.43 -2.86
N THR A 259 -12.52 11.89 -1.63
CA THR A 259 -12.32 11.03 -0.46
C THR A 259 -13.11 11.58 0.71
N ARG A 260 -13.83 10.72 1.40
CA ARG A 260 -14.50 11.03 2.66
C ARG A 260 -13.66 10.50 3.79
N TYR A 261 -13.51 11.29 4.86
CA TYR A 261 -12.71 10.92 6.02
C TYR A 261 -13.62 10.67 7.21
N TRP A 262 -13.27 9.65 7.95
CA TRP A 262 -14.00 9.15 9.11
C TRP A 262 -13.04 9.01 10.27
N TRP A 263 -13.49 9.25 11.48
CA TRP A 263 -12.74 8.92 12.68
C TRP A 263 -13.58 8.00 13.58
N PHE A 264 -12.90 7.25 14.42
CA PHE A 264 -13.49 6.28 15.33
C PHE A 264 -13.34 6.81 16.75
N PRO A 265 -14.37 7.47 17.34
CA PRO A 265 -14.30 7.98 18.71
C PRO A 265 -14.13 6.84 19.70
N GLU A 266 -13.31 7.05 20.72
CA GLU A 266 -13.13 6.08 21.78
C GLU A 266 -14.45 5.90 22.58
N GLY A 267 -14.91 4.64 22.73
CA GLY A 267 -16.14 4.31 23.43
C GLY A 267 -17.43 4.49 22.62
N GLU A 268 -17.35 4.89 21.35
CA GLU A 268 -18.49 4.93 20.42
C GLU A 268 -18.40 3.82 19.40
N THR A 269 -19.57 3.34 18.94
CA THR A 269 -19.65 2.26 17.93
C THR A 269 -19.70 2.79 16.51
N ASP A 270 -20.18 4.02 16.32
CA ASP A 270 -20.41 4.58 15.00
C ASP A 270 -19.26 5.52 14.59
N PRO A 271 -18.73 5.38 13.36
CA PRO A 271 -17.75 6.30 12.84
C PRO A 271 -18.34 7.69 12.60
N VAL A 272 -17.57 8.73 12.93
CA VAL A 272 -17.96 10.13 12.73
C VAL A 272 -17.28 10.70 11.51
N ARG A 273 -18.08 11.21 10.56
CA ARG A 273 -17.53 11.86 9.36
C ARG A 273 -16.89 13.20 9.71
N TRP A 274 -15.68 13.42 9.17
CA TRP A 274 -15.06 14.74 9.25
C TRP A 274 -15.78 15.76 8.36
N PRO A 275 -16.04 16.96 8.87
CA PRO A 275 -16.77 18.00 8.13
C PRO A 275 -15.83 18.76 7.16
N ILE A 276 -15.02 18.03 6.40
CA ILE A 276 -14.11 18.61 5.40
C ILE A 276 -14.58 18.25 3.98
N PRO A 277 -14.23 19.09 2.97
CA PRO A 277 -14.60 18.82 1.58
C PRO A 277 -14.03 17.50 1.06
N PRO A 278 -14.70 16.84 0.11
CA PRO A 278 -14.23 15.56 -0.44
C PRO A 278 -12.97 15.70 -1.31
N LYS A 279 -12.67 16.91 -1.84
CA LYS A 279 -11.41 17.19 -2.53
C LYS A 279 -10.40 17.86 -1.60
N SER A 280 -10.10 17.16 -0.51
CA SER A 280 -9.13 17.60 0.48
C SER A 280 -8.31 16.42 0.98
N SER A 281 -7.17 16.70 1.61
CA SER A 281 -6.31 15.68 2.22
C SER A 281 -5.88 16.13 3.60
N PRO A 282 -6.08 15.32 4.65
CA PRO A 282 -5.47 15.54 5.96
C PRO A 282 -3.95 15.37 5.85
N GLU A 283 -3.20 16.39 6.29
CA GLU A 283 -1.74 16.40 6.22
C GLU A 283 -1.09 16.06 7.58
N GLY A 284 -1.84 16.19 8.67
CA GLY A 284 -1.36 15.90 10.02
C GLY A 284 -2.01 16.78 11.07
N VAL A 285 -1.50 16.67 12.30
CA VAL A 285 -1.98 17.46 13.44
C VAL A 285 -0.83 18.32 13.95
N TYR A 286 -1.10 19.62 14.18
CA TYR A 286 -0.17 20.56 14.75
C TYR A 286 -0.89 21.46 15.77
N GLN A 287 -0.39 21.52 16.99
CA GLN A 287 -0.98 22.30 18.12
C GLN A 287 -2.47 21.98 18.32
N GLY A 288 -2.83 20.69 18.27
CA GLY A 288 -4.21 20.23 18.42
C GLY A 288 -5.15 20.56 17.28
N GLN A 289 -4.63 21.07 16.15
CA GLN A 289 -5.40 21.42 14.96
C GLN A 289 -5.06 20.45 13.81
N LEU A 290 -6.08 19.98 13.10
CA LEU A 290 -5.91 19.21 11.89
C LEU A 290 -5.50 20.15 10.75
N LEU A 291 -4.37 19.85 10.11
CA LEU A 291 -3.94 20.51 8.88
C LEU A 291 -4.56 19.78 7.68
N VAL A 292 -5.20 20.53 6.81
CA VAL A 292 -5.90 19.99 5.64
C VAL A 292 -5.49 20.78 4.39
N SER A 293 -5.02 20.09 3.35
CA SER A 293 -4.88 20.70 2.04
C SER A 293 -6.21 20.64 1.29
N LEU A 294 -6.53 21.71 0.56
CA LEU A 294 -7.80 21.87 -0.14
C LEU A 294 -7.57 21.97 -1.65
N GLN A 295 -8.39 21.29 -2.43
CA GLN A 295 -8.45 21.40 -3.90
C GLN A 295 -9.80 22.00 -4.38
N GLU A 296 -10.63 22.46 -3.45
CA GLU A 296 -11.89 23.15 -3.71
C GLU A 296 -12.15 24.21 -2.63
N ASP A 297 -13.06 25.14 -2.89
CA ASP A 297 -13.45 26.14 -1.92
C ASP A 297 -14.17 25.51 -0.73
N TRP A 298 -13.84 25.94 0.47
CA TRP A 298 -14.45 25.48 1.70
C TRP A 298 -14.88 26.64 2.60
N ALA A 299 -16.14 26.65 2.97
CA ALA A 299 -16.69 27.54 3.97
C ALA A 299 -17.08 26.71 5.20
N PRO A 300 -16.23 26.63 6.25
CA PRO A 300 -16.58 25.92 7.48
C PRO A 300 -17.77 26.60 8.14
N ALA A 301 -18.66 25.79 8.76
CA ALA A 301 -19.84 26.27 9.46
C ALA A 301 -19.49 26.98 10.78
#